data_eb27c08a06d0d6f1f0ca253fb0764c71
#
_entry.id   eb27c08a06d0d6f1f0ca253fb0764c71
#
_cell.length_a   1.000
_cell.length_b   1.000
_cell.length_c   1.000
_cell.angle_alpha   90.00
_cell.angle_beta   90.00
_cell.angle_gamma   90.00
#
_symmetry.space_group_name_H-M   'P 1'
#
loop_
_entity.id
_entity.type
_entity.pdbx_description
1 polymer ?
#
loop_
_entity_poly.entity_id
_entity_poly.type
_entity_poly.pdbx_seq_one_letter_code
_entity_poly.pdbx_strand_id
1 'polypeptide(L)'
;MNKLALRDEILLQVEKPARYIGNEINSVKKDPRRVQIRFAMCFPDVYEIGMSHLGIQILYDMLNRYEDVWCERVYSPWVDLDAVMRRERIPLFALESQDPVKLFDFLGITIQYEMCYTNILQILDLAGIPLLAGERSEEDPIVIGGGPCAYNPEPIADFFDLFYIGEGETQYRRLLDLYRENREKGGDRRTFLRHAAKLPGIYAPAFYETRYHSDGTIASFAPSEAGIPAVIRKELVTDMTDVPYPEKPVVPFIKITQDRVVLEIMRGCIRGCRFCQAGQIYRPVRERDVDRLKQYAVTMLKNTGHEEISLSSLSSSDYTGLESLVNFLIDVCGKEK
;
A
#
# COMPACT_ATOMS: atom_id res chain seq x y z
N MET A 1 -7.22 24.93 -9.14
CA MET A 1 -5.96 24.15 -9.17
C MET A 1 -5.75 23.69 -10.60
N ASN A 2 -4.60 24.01 -11.20
CA ASN A 2 -4.29 23.53 -12.54
C ASN A 2 -3.98 22.04 -12.44
N LYS A 3 -4.82 21.19 -13.02
CA LYS A 3 -4.50 19.78 -13.23
C LYS A 3 -3.17 19.69 -13.97
N LEU A 4 -2.22 18.92 -13.44
CA LEU A 4 -1.05 18.45 -14.17
C LEU A 4 -1.52 17.40 -15.19
N ALA A 5 -2.31 17.81 -16.20
CA ALA A 5 -2.55 16.92 -17.33
C ALA A 5 -1.19 16.72 -18.00
N LEU A 6 -0.64 15.50 -17.95
CA LEU A 6 0.51 15.15 -18.77
C LEU A 6 0.16 15.46 -20.22
N ARG A 7 0.83 16.45 -20.77
CA ARG A 7 0.61 16.86 -22.16
C ARG A 7 1.11 15.76 -23.10
N ASP A 8 0.48 15.61 -24.25
CA ASP A 8 0.87 14.64 -25.28
C ASP A 8 2.36 14.74 -25.62
N GLU A 9 2.92 15.96 -25.64
CA GLU A 9 4.33 16.21 -25.85
C GLU A 9 5.25 15.50 -24.83
N ILE A 10 4.80 15.32 -23.59
CA ILE A 10 5.54 14.59 -22.54
C ILE A 10 5.35 13.09 -22.72
N LEU A 11 4.11 12.66 -22.97
CA LEU A 11 3.77 11.26 -23.17
C LEU A 11 4.45 10.65 -24.40
N LEU A 12 4.71 11.44 -25.43
CA LEU A 12 5.46 11.01 -26.62
C LEU A 12 6.98 10.83 -26.40
N GLN A 13 7.51 11.28 -25.25
CA GLN A 13 8.92 11.12 -24.89
C GLN A 13 9.21 9.85 -24.08
N VAL A 14 8.18 9.12 -23.67
CA VAL A 14 8.32 7.92 -22.83
C VAL A 14 8.00 6.65 -23.59
N GLU A 15 8.63 5.55 -23.23
CA GLU A 15 8.48 4.24 -23.88
C GLU A 15 7.06 3.69 -23.79
N LYS A 16 6.42 3.85 -22.60
CA LYS A 16 5.08 3.32 -22.32
C LYS A 16 4.19 4.39 -21.69
N PRO A 17 3.57 5.27 -22.48
CA PRO A 17 2.68 6.33 -21.95
C PRO A 17 1.55 5.82 -21.07
N ALA A 18 1.02 4.62 -21.36
CA ALA A 18 -0.09 4.03 -20.61
C ALA A 18 0.22 3.72 -19.13
N ARG A 19 1.48 3.74 -18.71
CA ARG A 19 1.88 3.68 -17.30
C ARG A 19 1.39 4.89 -16.50
N TYR A 20 1.14 6.02 -17.16
CA TYR A 20 1.06 7.34 -16.53
C TYR A 20 -0.26 8.07 -16.77
N ILE A 21 -1.14 7.55 -17.61
CA ILE A 21 -2.38 8.26 -18.03
C ILE A 21 -3.55 8.06 -17.07
N GLY A 22 -3.54 7.01 -16.24
CA GLY A 22 -4.67 6.67 -15.38
C GLY A 22 -5.95 6.35 -16.18
N ASN A 23 -7.12 6.49 -15.54
CA ASN A 23 -8.45 6.27 -16.16
C ASN A 23 -8.73 4.82 -16.57
N GLU A 24 -8.03 3.87 -16.02
CA GLU A 24 -8.24 2.44 -16.27
C GLU A 24 -9.66 2.02 -15.85
N ILE A 25 -10.15 0.95 -16.48
CA ILE A 25 -11.43 0.34 -16.12
C ILE A 25 -11.43 -0.03 -14.63
N ASN A 26 -12.52 0.26 -13.95
CA ASN A 26 -12.71 0.07 -12.51
C ASN A 26 -11.84 0.99 -11.60
N SER A 27 -11.07 1.94 -12.14
CA SER A 27 -10.43 2.94 -11.29
C SER A 27 -11.45 3.83 -10.60
N VAL A 28 -11.24 4.15 -9.32
CA VAL A 28 -12.18 4.92 -8.52
C VAL A 28 -11.89 6.41 -8.64
N LYS A 29 -12.88 7.18 -9.07
CA LYS A 29 -12.81 8.64 -9.12
C LYS A 29 -13.81 9.27 -8.16
N LYS A 30 -13.31 10.19 -7.32
CA LYS A 30 -14.14 11.00 -6.43
C LYS A 30 -13.92 12.49 -6.69
N ASP A 31 -14.84 13.31 -6.26
CA ASP A 31 -14.66 14.76 -6.26
C ASP A 31 -13.79 15.14 -5.04
N PRO A 32 -12.60 15.73 -5.22
CA PRO A 32 -11.72 16.09 -4.11
C PRO A 32 -12.35 17.11 -3.15
N ARG A 33 -13.40 17.82 -3.55
CA ARG A 33 -14.15 18.74 -2.69
C ARG A 33 -15.14 18.05 -1.76
N ARG A 34 -15.43 16.76 -2.00
CA ARG A 34 -16.39 15.96 -1.24
C ARG A 34 -15.73 14.98 -0.29
N VAL A 35 -14.43 14.77 -0.41
CA VAL A 35 -13.66 13.91 0.48
C VAL A 35 -12.94 14.75 1.52
N GLN A 36 -12.74 14.18 2.70
CA GLN A 36 -12.03 14.83 3.81
C GLN A 36 -10.56 14.44 3.85
N ILE A 37 -10.24 13.27 3.29
CA ILE A 37 -8.88 12.71 3.29
C ILE A 37 -8.52 12.24 1.89
N ARG A 38 -7.37 12.68 1.39
CA ARG A 38 -6.74 12.15 0.18
C ARG A 38 -5.56 11.28 0.55
N PHE A 39 -5.58 10.04 0.08
CA PHE A 39 -4.56 9.04 0.38
C PHE A 39 -3.85 8.62 -0.90
N ALA A 40 -2.55 8.91 -1.02
CA ALA A 40 -1.71 8.43 -2.10
C ALA A 40 -1.15 7.05 -1.72
N MET A 41 -1.62 5.97 -2.34
CA MET A 41 -1.14 4.61 -2.13
C MET A 41 -0.02 4.32 -3.13
N CYS A 42 1.20 4.26 -2.63
CA CYS A 42 2.40 4.15 -3.43
C CYS A 42 3.01 2.74 -3.39
N PHE A 43 3.31 2.21 -4.57
CA PHE A 43 4.21 1.08 -4.73
C PHE A 43 5.55 1.60 -5.28
N PRO A 44 6.69 1.41 -4.58
CA PRO A 44 7.96 2.01 -4.95
C PRO A 44 8.69 1.20 -6.05
N ASP A 45 7.99 0.91 -7.12
CA ASP A 45 8.49 0.28 -8.34
C ASP A 45 7.61 0.71 -9.51
N VAL A 46 7.93 0.26 -10.71
CA VAL A 46 7.22 0.62 -11.94
C VAL A 46 5.78 0.09 -11.94
N TYR A 47 4.96 0.72 -12.76
CA TYR A 47 3.53 0.44 -12.89
C TYR A 47 3.20 -1.05 -13.04
N GLU A 48 3.93 -1.79 -13.92
CA GLU A 48 3.63 -3.20 -14.19
C GLU A 48 3.83 -4.11 -12.97
N ILE A 49 4.79 -3.78 -12.12
CA ILE A 49 5.04 -4.50 -10.87
C ILE A 49 4.00 -4.11 -9.82
N GLY A 50 3.79 -2.81 -9.63
CA GLY A 50 2.85 -2.30 -8.63
C GLY A 50 1.39 -2.68 -8.90
N MET A 51 0.93 -2.61 -10.17
CA MET A 51 -0.40 -3.05 -10.56
C MET A 51 -0.63 -4.55 -10.38
N SER A 52 0.44 -5.33 -10.39
CA SER A 52 0.38 -6.78 -10.14
C SER A 52 0.32 -7.15 -8.67
N HIS A 53 0.49 -6.18 -7.76
CA HIS A 53 0.58 -6.44 -6.33
C HIS A 53 -0.79 -6.46 -5.65
N LEU A 54 -1.26 -7.65 -5.26
CA LEU A 54 -2.59 -7.86 -4.69
C LEU A 54 -2.83 -7.01 -3.41
N GLY A 55 -1.83 -6.86 -2.54
CA GLY A 55 -1.98 -6.08 -1.31
C GLY A 55 -2.35 -4.61 -1.56
N ILE A 56 -1.79 -3.99 -2.60
CA ILE A 56 -2.20 -2.63 -3.01
C ILE A 56 -3.64 -2.61 -3.51
N GLN A 57 -4.04 -3.61 -4.32
CA GLN A 57 -5.40 -3.68 -4.83
C GLN A 57 -6.43 -3.81 -3.68
N ILE A 58 -6.11 -4.62 -2.66
CA ILE A 58 -6.96 -4.78 -1.46
C ILE A 58 -7.06 -3.45 -0.70
N LEU A 59 -5.95 -2.78 -0.41
CA LEU A 59 -5.95 -1.53 0.34
C LEU A 59 -6.59 -0.38 -0.45
N TYR A 60 -6.36 -0.31 -1.76
CA TYR A 60 -6.98 0.66 -2.65
C TYR A 60 -8.51 0.51 -2.66
N ASP A 61 -9.01 -0.73 -2.84
CA ASP A 61 -10.44 -1.02 -2.79
C ASP A 61 -11.04 -0.69 -1.43
N MET A 62 -10.40 -1.16 -0.35
CA MET A 62 -10.84 -0.93 1.04
C MET A 62 -10.95 0.56 1.38
N LEU A 63 -9.92 1.34 1.09
CA LEU A 63 -9.90 2.76 1.40
C LEU A 63 -10.92 3.53 0.57
N ASN A 64 -11.15 3.12 -0.67
CA ASN A 64 -12.14 3.75 -1.54
C ASN A 64 -13.59 3.41 -1.21
N ARG A 65 -13.86 2.39 -0.39
CA ARG A 65 -15.20 2.12 0.16
C ARG A 65 -15.65 3.17 1.17
N TYR A 66 -14.71 3.91 1.79
CA TYR A 66 -15.05 5.03 2.68
C TYR A 66 -15.44 6.25 1.84
N GLU A 67 -16.62 6.81 2.08
CA GLU A 67 -17.13 7.95 1.31
C GLU A 67 -16.27 9.20 1.48
N ASP A 68 -15.71 9.39 2.65
CA ASP A 68 -14.89 10.54 3.07
C ASP A 68 -13.41 10.43 2.71
N VAL A 69 -12.98 9.32 2.09
CA VAL A 69 -11.59 9.05 1.71
C VAL A 69 -11.50 8.83 0.20
N TRP A 70 -10.52 9.44 -0.45
CA TRP A 70 -10.14 9.08 -1.81
C TRP A 70 -8.71 8.55 -1.83
N CYS A 71 -8.58 7.27 -2.13
CA CYS A 71 -7.30 6.60 -2.32
C CYS A 71 -6.95 6.58 -3.79
N GLU A 72 -5.75 7.08 -4.12
CA GLU A 72 -5.22 7.18 -5.48
C GLU A 72 -3.89 6.45 -5.57
N ARG A 73 -3.59 5.86 -6.75
CA ARG A 73 -2.39 5.04 -6.94
C ARG A 73 -1.20 5.89 -7.39
N VAL A 74 -0.03 5.55 -6.87
CA VAL A 74 1.26 6.16 -7.22
C VAL A 74 2.29 5.06 -7.47
N TYR A 75 3.09 5.22 -8.51
CA TYR A 75 4.20 4.31 -8.84
C TYR A 75 5.48 5.09 -9.07
N SER A 76 6.63 4.43 -8.87
CA SER A 76 7.92 5.00 -9.25
C SER A 76 7.97 5.16 -10.77
N PRO A 77 8.27 6.35 -11.30
CA PRO A 77 8.41 6.53 -12.73
C PRO A 77 9.65 5.77 -13.26
N TRP A 78 9.53 5.26 -14.47
CA TRP A 78 10.68 4.70 -15.16
C TRP A 78 11.70 5.81 -15.49
N VAL A 79 12.92 5.43 -15.78
CA VAL A 79 14.03 6.37 -15.99
C VAL A 79 13.76 7.44 -17.07
N ASP A 80 12.94 7.12 -18.07
CA ASP A 80 12.56 8.03 -19.13
C ASP A 80 11.68 9.18 -18.63
N LEU A 81 10.61 8.84 -17.88
CA LEU A 81 9.73 9.86 -17.29
C LEU A 81 10.44 10.60 -16.15
N ASP A 82 11.26 9.93 -15.32
CA ASP A 82 12.04 10.59 -14.27
C ASP A 82 12.91 11.72 -14.88
N ALA A 83 13.62 11.43 -15.97
CA ALA A 83 14.46 12.42 -16.65
C ALA A 83 13.62 13.62 -17.18
N VAL A 84 12.44 13.36 -17.74
CA VAL A 84 11.52 14.40 -18.20
C VAL A 84 10.99 15.22 -17.02
N MET A 85 10.55 14.56 -15.94
CA MET A 85 10.03 15.22 -14.74
C MET A 85 11.05 16.18 -14.15
N ARG A 86 12.31 15.75 -14.02
CA ARG A 86 13.40 16.60 -13.50
C ARG A 86 13.67 17.79 -14.42
N ARG A 87 13.74 17.57 -15.73
CA ARG A 87 13.99 18.62 -16.73
C ARG A 87 12.87 19.65 -16.76
N GLU A 88 11.63 19.20 -16.81
CA GLU A 88 10.42 20.05 -16.94
C GLU A 88 9.86 20.52 -15.59
N ARG A 89 10.46 20.09 -14.47
CA ARG A 89 10.02 20.37 -13.10
C ARG A 89 8.58 19.92 -12.84
N ILE A 90 8.22 18.73 -13.32
CA ILE A 90 6.93 18.10 -13.09
C ILE A 90 7.03 17.34 -11.77
N PRO A 91 6.20 17.63 -10.75
CA PRO A 91 6.19 16.87 -9.51
C PRO A 91 5.58 15.48 -9.70
N LEU A 92 5.93 14.53 -8.85
CA LEU A 92 5.28 13.20 -8.82
C LEU A 92 3.78 13.36 -8.55
N PHE A 93 2.97 12.60 -9.25
CA PHE A 93 1.51 12.72 -9.27
C PHE A 93 0.83 11.36 -9.07
N ALA A 94 -0.41 11.41 -8.60
CA ALA A 94 -1.28 10.24 -8.51
C ALA A 94 -2.00 9.96 -9.84
N LEU A 95 -2.28 8.70 -10.15
CA LEU A 95 -2.83 8.32 -11.46
C LEU A 95 -4.26 8.78 -11.69
N GLU A 96 -5.14 8.73 -10.67
CA GLU A 96 -6.56 9.00 -10.82
C GLU A 96 -6.86 10.47 -11.09
N SER A 97 -6.24 11.38 -10.33
CA SER A 97 -6.45 12.83 -10.46
C SER A 97 -5.39 13.52 -11.31
N GLN A 98 -4.18 12.96 -11.37
CA GLN A 98 -2.95 13.59 -11.82
C GLN A 98 -2.55 14.82 -10.98
N ASP A 99 -3.04 14.91 -9.76
CA ASP A 99 -2.61 15.93 -8.83
C ASP A 99 -1.24 15.58 -8.20
N PRO A 100 -0.40 16.57 -7.88
CA PRO A 100 0.86 16.35 -7.17
C PRO A 100 0.66 15.61 -5.84
N VAL A 101 1.50 14.59 -5.58
CA VAL A 101 1.44 13.78 -4.35
C VAL A 101 1.60 14.64 -3.09
N LYS A 102 2.36 15.72 -3.16
CA LYS A 102 2.52 16.68 -2.06
C LYS A 102 1.21 17.29 -1.56
N LEU A 103 0.15 17.30 -2.36
CA LEU A 103 -1.15 17.86 -2.01
C LEU A 103 -2.08 16.88 -1.27
N PHE A 104 -1.59 15.67 -0.99
CA PHE A 104 -2.35 14.64 -0.30
C PHE A 104 -2.17 14.75 1.22
N ASP A 105 -3.09 14.20 1.99
CA ASP A 105 -2.99 14.11 3.44
C ASP A 105 -2.02 12.98 3.87
N PHE A 106 -2.02 11.88 3.10
CA PHE A 106 -1.16 10.72 3.34
C PHE A 106 -0.44 10.27 2.08
N LEU A 107 0.81 9.87 2.24
CA LEU A 107 1.56 9.07 1.28
C LEU A 107 1.87 7.72 1.94
N GLY A 108 1.09 6.69 1.60
CA GLY A 108 1.31 5.32 2.06
C GLY A 108 2.21 4.56 1.10
N ILE A 109 3.34 4.07 1.57
CA ILE A 109 4.33 3.35 0.76
C ILE A 109 4.40 1.90 1.22
N THR A 110 4.14 0.95 0.32
CA THR A 110 4.29 -0.47 0.63
C THR A 110 5.72 -0.93 0.36
N ILE A 111 6.40 -1.46 1.37
CA ILE A 111 7.82 -1.81 1.33
C ILE A 111 7.92 -3.33 1.29
N GLN A 112 8.06 -3.88 0.07
CA GLN A 112 8.02 -5.33 -0.14
C GLN A 112 9.39 -5.99 0.02
N TYR A 113 10.47 -5.28 -0.28
CA TYR A 113 11.86 -5.73 -0.20
C TYR A 113 12.82 -4.55 -0.09
N GLU A 114 13.99 -4.76 0.46
CA GLU A 114 14.93 -3.69 0.83
C GLU A 114 15.54 -2.97 -0.38
N MET A 115 15.62 -3.63 -1.54
CA MET A 115 16.15 -3.00 -2.75
C MET A 115 15.31 -1.84 -3.27
N CYS A 116 14.05 -1.69 -2.82
CA CYS A 116 13.22 -0.55 -3.18
C CYS A 116 13.47 0.71 -2.34
N TYR A 117 14.37 0.69 -1.36
CA TYR A 117 14.65 1.84 -0.50
C TYR A 117 15.10 3.08 -1.29
N THR A 118 15.94 2.89 -2.31
CA THR A 118 16.36 4.01 -3.18
C THR A 118 15.21 4.57 -4.00
N ASN A 119 14.25 3.74 -4.43
CA ASN A 119 13.07 4.21 -5.12
C ASN A 119 12.14 5.01 -4.19
N ILE A 120 12.10 4.68 -2.89
CA ILE A 120 11.36 5.47 -1.91
C ILE A 120 11.93 6.89 -1.82
N LEU A 121 13.27 7.02 -1.79
CA LEU A 121 13.92 8.33 -1.79
C LEU A 121 13.65 9.10 -3.10
N GLN A 122 13.67 8.42 -4.26
CA GLN A 122 13.28 9.00 -5.54
C GLN A 122 11.84 9.53 -5.51
N ILE A 123 10.90 8.77 -4.96
CA ILE A 123 9.49 9.16 -4.82
C ILE A 123 9.35 10.44 -4.00
N LEU A 124 10.00 10.50 -2.83
CA LEU A 124 9.96 11.68 -1.97
C LEU A 124 10.57 12.90 -2.67
N ASP A 125 11.73 12.73 -3.31
CA ASP A 125 12.43 13.79 -4.04
C ASP A 125 11.58 14.33 -5.21
N LEU A 126 11.06 13.45 -6.06
CA LEU A 126 10.20 13.85 -7.18
C LEU A 126 8.86 14.45 -6.74
N ALA A 127 8.34 14.05 -5.58
CA ALA A 127 7.15 14.64 -5.00
C ALA A 127 7.41 16.02 -4.37
N GLY A 128 8.67 16.42 -4.19
CA GLY A 128 9.04 17.63 -3.46
C GLY A 128 8.69 17.58 -1.98
N ILE A 129 8.72 16.38 -1.41
CA ILE A 129 8.51 16.12 0.02
C ILE A 129 9.91 16.02 0.67
N PRO A 130 10.17 16.71 1.79
CA PRO A 130 11.46 16.58 2.50
C PRO A 130 11.78 15.11 2.79
N LEU A 131 13.01 14.69 2.50
CA LEU A 131 13.43 13.30 2.68
C LEU A 131 13.33 12.90 4.14
N LEU A 132 13.94 13.70 5.03
CA LEU A 132 13.89 13.42 6.46
C LEU A 132 12.54 13.81 7.05
N ALA A 133 11.94 12.90 7.81
CA ALA A 133 10.65 13.12 8.46
C ALA A 133 10.67 14.34 9.40
N GLY A 134 11.80 14.59 10.07
CA GLY A 134 11.97 15.72 10.98
C GLY A 134 11.99 17.09 10.30
N GLU A 135 12.14 17.15 8.97
CA GLU A 135 12.15 18.41 8.19
C GLU A 135 10.77 18.74 7.60
N ARG A 136 9.77 17.86 7.76
CA ARG A 136 8.42 18.03 7.20
C ARG A 136 7.60 19.01 8.03
N SER A 137 6.83 19.82 7.32
CA SER A 137 5.90 20.79 7.86
C SER A 137 4.45 20.29 7.91
N GLU A 138 3.52 21.14 8.36
CA GLU A 138 2.08 20.85 8.31
C GLU A 138 1.51 20.75 6.89
N GLU A 139 2.23 21.30 5.91
CA GLU A 139 1.81 21.27 4.49
C GLU A 139 2.24 19.98 3.76
N ASP A 140 3.11 19.18 4.38
CA ASP A 140 3.59 17.94 3.80
C ASP A 140 2.70 16.76 4.22
N PRO A 141 2.48 15.76 3.35
CA PRO A 141 1.69 14.58 3.70
C PRO A 141 2.34 13.79 4.83
N ILE A 142 1.54 13.05 5.57
CA ILE A 142 2.04 12.02 6.50
C ILE A 142 2.57 10.86 5.66
N VAL A 143 3.85 10.56 5.77
CA VAL A 143 4.48 9.44 5.07
C VAL A 143 4.43 8.20 5.97
N ILE A 144 3.67 7.19 5.53
CA ILE A 144 3.49 5.95 6.28
C ILE A 144 4.00 4.74 5.48
N GLY A 145 4.92 3.98 6.07
CA GLY A 145 5.43 2.74 5.51
C GLY A 145 4.65 1.51 5.97
N GLY A 146 4.47 0.54 5.09
CA GLY A 146 3.86 -0.75 5.41
C GLY A 146 4.47 -1.90 4.61
N GLY A 147 3.95 -3.10 4.78
CA GLY A 147 4.45 -4.30 4.09
C GLY A 147 5.50 -5.06 4.89
N PRO A 148 6.09 -6.14 4.31
CA PRO A 148 6.96 -7.04 5.04
C PRO A 148 8.25 -6.39 5.59
N CYS A 149 8.81 -5.39 4.91
CA CYS A 149 10.01 -4.71 5.42
C CYS A 149 9.72 -3.77 6.60
N ALA A 150 8.46 -3.38 6.84
CA ALA A 150 8.08 -2.61 8.02
C ALA A 150 8.30 -3.37 9.35
N TYR A 151 8.55 -4.68 9.30
CA TYR A 151 8.95 -5.47 10.47
C TYR A 151 10.40 -5.22 10.92
N ASN A 152 11.20 -4.58 10.07
CA ASN A 152 12.52 -4.05 10.40
C ASN A 152 12.63 -2.62 9.83
N PRO A 153 11.97 -1.62 10.44
CA PRO A 153 11.85 -0.28 9.87
C PRO A 153 13.10 0.58 10.06
N GLU A 154 13.96 0.26 11.04
CA GLU A 154 15.07 1.12 11.46
C GLU A 154 16.03 1.55 10.33
N PRO A 155 16.37 0.71 9.34
CA PRO A 155 17.26 1.14 8.24
C PRO A 155 16.77 2.35 7.44
N ILE A 156 15.45 2.63 7.47
CA ILE A 156 14.82 3.74 6.74
C ILE A 156 13.90 4.58 7.64
N ALA A 157 14.01 4.44 8.95
CA ALA A 157 13.12 5.09 9.92
C ALA A 157 13.11 6.61 9.78
N ASP A 158 14.25 7.23 9.50
CA ASP A 158 14.39 8.68 9.39
C ASP A 158 13.59 9.30 8.23
N PHE A 159 13.18 8.48 7.24
CA PHE A 159 12.41 8.93 6.08
C PHE A 159 10.89 8.77 6.23
N PHE A 160 10.42 8.20 7.34
CA PHE A 160 9.00 7.92 7.57
C PHE A 160 8.49 8.59 8.85
N ASP A 161 7.26 9.09 8.78
CA ASP A 161 6.56 9.59 9.97
C ASP A 161 6.00 8.44 10.81
N LEU A 162 5.48 7.41 10.13
CA LEU A 162 4.85 6.24 10.72
C LEU A 162 5.21 4.97 9.95
N PHE A 163 5.20 3.85 10.65
CA PHE A 163 5.11 2.52 10.03
C PHE A 163 3.87 1.79 10.55
N TYR A 164 3.19 1.14 9.63
CA TYR A 164 2.11 0.22 9.92
C TYR A 164 2.65 -1.21 9.90
N ILE A 165 2.66 -1.87 11.05
CA ILE A 165 3.19 -3.22 11.23
C ILE A 165 2.03 -4.22 11.30
N GLY A 166 1.85 -5.00 10.25
CA GLY A 166 0.79 -5.98 10.15
C GLY A 166 -0.16 -5.79 8.97
N GLU A 167 -1.39 -6.24 9.13
CA GLU A 167 -2.41 -6.24 8.08
C GLU A 167 -3.26 -4.98 8.16
N GLY A 168 -3.30 -4.21 7.08
CA GLY A 168 -3.85 -2.86 7.03
C GLY A 168 -5.36 -2.79 7.27
N GLU A 169 -6.07 -3.89 7.05
CA GLU A 169 -7.54 -3.94 7.15
C GLU A 169 -8.08 -3.64 8.55
N THR A 170 -7.24 -3.72 9.59
CA THR A 170 -7.69 -3.60 10.96
C THR A 170 -7.75 -2.18 11.50
N GLN A 171 -6.75 -1.31 11.22
CA GLN A 171 -6.59 -0.03 11.89
C GLN A 171 -6.63 1.20 10.97
N TYR A 172 -6.61 1.06 9.64
CA TYR A 172 -6.57 2.24 8.77
C TYR A 172 -7.75 3.18 9.02
N ARG A 173 -8.97 2.67 9.16
CA ARG A 173 -10.14 3.54 9.45
C ARG A 173 -9.90 4.38 10.70
N ARG A 174 -9.44 3.76 11.78
CA ARG A 174 -9.19 4.45 13.05
C ARG A 174 -8.06 5.48 12.95
N LEU A 175 -7.00 5.16 12.20
CA LEU A 175 -5.91 6.10 11.94
C LEU A 175 -6.40 7.34 11.17
N LEU A 176 -7.22 7.14 10.16
CA LEU A 176 -7.78 8.23 9.36
C LEU A 176 -8.78 9.09 10.16
N ASP A 177 -9.61 8.46 11.00
CA ASP A 177 -10.51 9.18 11.91
C ASP A 177 -9.73 10.03 12.90
N LEU A 178 -8.65 9.48 13.47
CA LEU A 178 -7.77 10.20 14.38
C LEU A 178 -7.13 11.43 13.71
N TYR A 179 -6.71 11.30 12.45
CA TYR A 179 -6.14 12.40 11.67
C TYR A 179 -7.18 13.51 11.44
N ARG A 180 -8.40 13.15 11.06
CA ARG A 180 -9.50 14.08 10.87
C ARG A 180 -9.83 14.82 12.17
N GLU A 181 -10.01 14.08 13.26
CA GLU A 181 -10.29 14.68 14.58
C GLU A 181 -9.19 15.63 15.04
N ASN A 182 -7.91 15.28 14.78
CA ASN A 182 -6.79 16.16 15.13
C ASN A 182 -6.88 17.49 14.35
N ARG A 183 -7.17 17.44 13.05
CA ARG A 183 -7.35 18.66 12.23
C ARG A 183 -8.53 19.50 12.67
N GLU A 184 -9.67 18.89 12.95
CA GLU A 184 -10.88 19.58 13.43
C GLU A 184 -10.65 20.31 14.75
N LYS A 185 -9.79 19.77 15.61
CA LYS A 185 -9.40 20.37 16.90
C LYS A 185 -8.25 21.38 16.77
N GLY A 186 -7.72 21.62 15.56
CA GLY A 186 -6.57 22.50 15.34
C GLY A 186 -5.25 21.94 15.89
N GLY A 187 -5.14 20.61 16.04
CA GLY A 187 -3.91 19.94 16.45
C GLY A 187 -2.86 19.92 15.34
N ASP A 188 -1.59 19.98 15.76
CA ASP A 188 -0.44 19.95 14.85
C ASP A 188 -0.05 18.51 14.47
N ARG A 189 0.89 18.39 13.50
CA ARG A 189 1.46 17.12 13.02
C ARG A 189 2.01 16.28 14.18
N ARG A 190 2.79 16.88 15.08
CA ARG A 190 3.40 16.14 16.19
C ARG A 190 2.36 15.57 17.14
N THR A 191 1.28 16.30 17.40
CA THR A 191 0.15 15.84 18.22
C THR A 191 -0.55 14.65 17.56
N PHE A 192 -0.80 14.72 16.26
CA PHE A 192 -1.34 13.58 15.52
C PHE A 192 -0.42 12.35 15.61
N LEU A 193 0.87 12.49 15.31
CA LEU A 193 1.84 11.39 15.36
C LEU A 193 1.92 10.76 16.75
N ARG A 194 1.89 11.56 17.82
CA ARG A 194 1.87 11.08 19.21
C ARG A 194 0.63 10.25 19.52
N HIS A 195 -0.53 10.65 19.00
CA HIS A 195 -1.75 9.88 19.19
C HIS A 195 -1.76 8.61 18.32
N ALA A 196 -1.30 8.71 17.10
CA ALA A 196 -1.17 7.58 16.19
C ALA A 196 -0.24 6.49 16.75
N ALA A 197 0.88 6.88 17.35
CA ALA A 197 1.84 5.96 17.99
C ALA A 197 1.24 5.08 19.10
N LYS A 198 0.06 5.44 19.62
CA LYS A 198 -0.67 4.64 20.63
C LYS A 198 -1.62 3.62 20.02
N LEU A 199 -1.83 3.67 18.71
CA LEU A 199 -2.66 2.68 18.03
C LEU A 199 -1.89 1.36 17.89
N PRO A 200 -2.57 0.21 18.00
CA PRO A 200 -1.95 -1.07 17.72
C PRO A 200 -1.33 -1.11 16.32
N GLY A 201 -0.17 -1.75 16.20
CA GLY A 201 0.55 -1.89 14.93
C GLY A 201 1.22 -0.62 14.41
N ILE A 202 1.09 0.52 15.06
CA ILE A 202 1.72 1.76 14.59
C ILE A 202 3.04 1.99 15.33
N TYR A 203 4.11 2.14 14.56
CA TYR A 203 5.42 2.58 15.00
C TYR A 203 5.70 4.00 14.46
N ALA A 204 5.97 4.93 15.35
CA ALA A 204 6.32 6.32 15.02
C ALA A 204 7.77 6.60 15.44
N PRO A 205 8.75 6.55 14.54
CA PRO A 205 10.18 6.62 14.86
C PRO A 205 10.56 7.85 15.71
N ALA A 206 9.94 8.99 15.47
CA ALA A 206 10.20 10.24 16.19
C ALA A 206 10.01 10.16 17.71
N PHE A 207 9.38 9.12 18.23
CA PHE A 207 9.14 8.92 19.67
C PHE A 207 9.99 7.80 20.29
N TYR A 208 11.04 7.33 19.60
CA TYR A 208 11.97 6.34 20.12
C TYR A 208 13.39 6.85 20.06
N GLU A 209 14.21 6.42 21.02
CA GLU A 209 15.61 6.81 21.14
C GLU A 209 16.49 5.57 21.23
N THR A 210 17.52 5.54 20.41
CA THR A 210 18.59 4.54 20.50
C THR A 210 19.77 5.11 21.25
N ARG A 211 20.22 4.44 22.31
CA ARG A 211 21.45 4.78 23.03
C ARG A 211 22.50 3.73 22.77
N TYR A 212 23.74 4.15 22.63
CA TYR A 212 24.87 3.29 22.31
C TYR A 212 25.86 3.23 23.47
N HIS A 213 26.53 2.10 23.61
CA HIS A 213 27.73 1.96 24.42
C HIS A 213 28.91 2.65 23.74
N SER A 214 30.02 2.81 24.48
CA SER A 214 31.25 3.41 23.96
C SER A 214 31.89 2.62 22.80
N ASP A 215 31.58 1.35 22.67
CA ASP A 215 32.04 0.46 21.59
C ASP A 215 31.12 0.46 20.35
N GLY A 216 30.06 1.30 20.35
CA GLY A 216 29.11 1.40 19.23
C GLY A 216 27.98 0.37 19.24
N THR A 217 27.95 -0.55 20.22
CA THR A 217 26.80 -1.48 20.36
C THR A 217 25.60 -0.79 20.98
N ILE A 218 24.39 -1.26 20.69
CA ILE A 218 23.14 -0.70 21.21
C ILE A 218 23.04 -0.98 22.70
N ALA A 219 23.00 0.07 23.52
CA ALA A 219 22.78 -0.02 24.97
C ALA A 219 21.29 -0.12 25.29
N SER A 220 20.45 0.67 24.60
CA SER A 220 19.00 0.63 24.77
C SER A 220 18.30 1.17 23.53
N PHE A 221 17.09 0.67 23.30
CA PHE A 221 16.12 1.23 22.36
C PHE A 221 14.80 1.34 23.10
N ALA A 222 14.28 2.56 23.26
CA ALA A 222 13.14 2.79 24.13
C ALA A 222 12.32 4.01 23.71
N PRO A 223 11.02 4.07 24.07
CA PRO A 223 10.23 5.29 23.92
C PRO A 223 10.88 6.49 24.64
N SER A 224 10.89 7.63 23.96
CA SER A 224 11.40 8.89 24.49
C SER A 224 10.36 9.69 25.28
N GLU A 225 9.08 9.33 25.15
CA GLU A 225 7.94 10.01 25.81
C GLU A 225 7.06 9.01 26.57
N ALA A 226 6.48 9.46 27.68
CA ALA A 226 5.54 8.67 28.48
C ALA A 226 4.26 8.33 27.68
N GLY A 227 3.79 7.10 27.81
CA GLY A 227 2.57 6.62 27.17
C GLY A 227 2.76 6.14 25.71
N ILE A 228 3.98 6.19 25.17
CA ILE A 228 4.33 5.53 23.92
C ILE A 228 4.64 4.05 24.23
N PRO A 229 4.11 3.07 23.45
CA PRO A 229 4.34 1.66 23.69
C PRO A 229 5.81 1.27 23.55
N ALA A 230 6.37 0.54 24.51
CA ALA A 230 7.74 0.00 24.41
C ALA A 230 7.86 -1.17 23.41
N VAL A 231 6.75 -1.82 23.10
CA VAL A 231 6.69 -2.95 22.16
C VAL A 231 5.53 -2.74 21.21
N ILE A 232 5.83 -2.76 19.93
CA ILE A 232 4.80 -2.72 18.88
C ILE A 232 4.42 -4.16 18.53
N ARG A 233 3.14 -4.46 18.65
CA ARG A 233 2.58 -5.76 18.23
C ARG A 233 1.97 -5.61 16.85
N LYS A 234 2.27 -6.54 15.96
CA LYS A 234 1.68 -6.53 14.61
C LYS A 234 0.16 -6.65 14.69
N GLU A 235 -0.50 -5.91 13.82
CA GLU A 235 -1.93 -6.07 13.57
C GLU A 235 -2.21 -7.29 12.70
N LEU A 236 -3.31 -7.95 12.95
CA LEU A 236 -3.63 -9.23 12.37
C LEU A 236 -5.14 -9.39 12.18
N VAL A 237 -5.55 -9.71 10.98
CA VAL A 237 -6.90 -10.19 10.71
C VAL A 237 -7.00 -11.64 11.17
N THR A 238 -7.82 -11.91 12.16
CA THR A 238 -7.99 -13.27 12.72
C THR A 238 -9.00 -14.10 11.96
N ASP A 239 -10.02 -13.46 11.38
CA ASP A 239 -11.07 -14.09 10.58
C ASP A 239 -11.05 -13.49 9.16
N MET A 240 -10.87 -14.35 8.16
CA MET A 240 -10.80 -13.95 6.76
C MET A 240 -12.19 -13.87 6.07
N THR A 241 -13.27 -14.18 6.79
CA THR A 241 -14.62 -14.31 6.20
C THR A 241 -15.14 -12.98 5.67
N ASP A 242 -15.05 -11.93 6.47
CA ASP A 242 -15.59 -10.59 6.12
C ASP A 242 -14.51 -9.56 5.74
N VAL A 243 -13.29 -10.03 5.50
CA VAL A 243 -12.20 -9.13 5.07
C VAL A 243 -12.51 -8.55 3.69
N PRO A 244 -12.43 -7.23 3.53
CA PRO A 244 -12.60 -6.59 2.23
C PRO A 244 -11.72 -7.24 1.15
N TYR A 245 -12.33 -7.51 0.01
CA TYR A 245 -11.63 -8.06 -1.14
C TYR A 245 -12.10 -7.35 -2.42
N PRO A 246 -11.21 -7.02 -3.36
CA PRO A 246 -11.58 -6.28 -4.57
C PRO A 246 -12.38 -7.17 -5.53
N GLU A 247 -13.68 -6.93 -5.61
CA GLU A 247 -14.56 -7.61 -6.59
C GLU A 247 -14.50 -6.98 -7.99
N LYS A 248 -14.00 -5.74 -8.06
CA LYS A 248 -13.80 -4.97 -9.29
C LYS A 248 -12.38 -4.43 -9.34
N PRO A 249 -11.36 -5.29 -9.43
CA PRO A 249 -9.99 -4.82 -9.51
C PRO A 249 -9.79 -3.93 -10.74
N VAL A 250 -8.89 -2.98 -10.64
CA VAL A 250 -8.54 -2.10 -11.75
C VAL A 250 -7.90 -2.90 -12.88
N VAL A 251 -8.40 -2.71 -14.11
CA VAL A 251 -7.90 -3.41 -15.29
C VAL A 251 -6.92 -2.49 -16.04
N PRO A 252 -5.64 -2.86 -16.14
CA PRO A 252 -4.63 -2.04 -16.80
C PRO A 252 -4.84 -1.98 -18.31
N PHE A 253 -4.39 -0.87 -18.95
CA PHE A 253 -4.42 -0.74 -20.42
C PHE A 253 -3.24 -1.42 -21.12
N ILE A 254 -2.24 -1.84 -20.37
CA ILE A 254 -1.06 -2.55 -20.88
C ILE A 254 -0.87 -3.86 -20.12
N LYS A 255 -0.21 -4.82 -20.76
CA LYS A 255 0.12 -6.08 -20.10
C LYS A 255 1.02 -5.83 -18.88
N ILE A 256 0.62 -6.38 -17.74
CA ILE A 256 1.34 -6.35 -16.48
C ILE A 256 1.90 -7.72 -16.10
N THR A 257 2.66 -7.82 -15.01
CA THR A 257 3.29 -9.09 -14.59
C THR A 257 2.25 -10.15 -14.19
N GLN A 258 1.18 -9.74 -13.47
CA GLN A 258 0.08 -10.62 -13.05
C GLN A 258 -1.23 -10.15 -13.72
N ASP A 259 -1.32 -10.29 -15.05
CA ASP A 259 -2.46 -9.84 -15.86
C ASP A 259 -3.60 -10.88 -15.84
N ARG A 260 -4.19 -11.07 -14.67
CA ARG A 260 -5.21 -12.09 -14.39
C ARG A 260 -5.97 -11.82 -13.11
N VAL A 261 -7.09 -12.52 -12.89
CA VAL A 261 -7.73 -12.57 -11.59
C VAL A 261 -6.83 -13.29 -10.59
N VAL A 262 -6.60 -12.69 -9.44
CA VAL A 262 -5.83 -13.31 -8.34
C VAL A 262 -6.77 -13.55 -7.17
N LEU A 263 -6.84 -14.78 -6.67
CA LEU A 263 -7.62 -15.16 -5.47
C LEU A 263 -6.66 -15.46 -4.32
N GLU A 264 -6.69 -14.62 -3.28
CA GLU A 264 -5.98 -14.89 -2.02
C GLU A 264 -6.74 -15.97 -1.25
N ILE A 265 -6.24 -17.20 -1.30
CA ILE A 265 -6.92 -18.35 -0.69
C ILE A 265 -6.63 -18.48 0.81
N MET A 266 -5.43 -18.07 1.22
CA MET A 266 -5.04 -18.07 2.64
C MET A 266 -3.87 -17.13 2.90
N ARG A 267 -3.69 -16.73 4.15
CA ARG A 267 -2.52 -16.02 4.68
C ARG A 267 -1.75 -16.91 5.65
N GLY A 268 -0.43 -16.71 5.73
CA GLY A 268 0.46 -17.50 6.57
C GLY A 268 0.90 -18.80 5.91
N CYS A 269 1.79 -19.53 6.60
CA CYS A 269 2.35 -20.81 6.14
C CYS A 269 2.72 -21.68 7.34
N ILE A 270 2.39 -22.99 7.27
CA ILE A 270 2.68 -23.97 8.33
C ILE A 270 4.08 -24.57 8.24
N ARG A 271 4.80 -24.41 7.11
CA ARG A 271 6.00 -25.19 6.80
C ARG A 271 7.20 -24.93 7.72
N GLY A 272 7.33 -23.72 8.28
CA GLY A 272 8.37 -23.41 9.26
C GLY A 272 9.80 -23.47 8.71
N CYS A 273 10.00 -23.24 7.40
CA CYS A 273 11.32 -23.21 6.77
C CYS A 273 12.23 -22.20 7.47
N ARG A 274 13.44 -22.63 7.90
CA ARG A 274 14.33 -21.81 8.74
C ARG A 274 14.84 -20.54 8.07
N PHE A 275 14.95 -20.52 6.76
CA PHE A 275 15.39 -19.37 5.97
C PHE A 275 14.24 -18.41 5.60
N CYS A 276 12.97 -18.77 5.82
CA CYS A 276 11.83 -18.07 5.28
C CYS A 276 11.30 -17.01 6.24
N GLN A 277 11.57 -15.73 5.97
CA GLN A 277 11.04 -14.61 6.71
C GLN A 277 9.51 -14.53 6.60
N ALA A 278 8.95 -14.73 5.40
CA ALA A 278 7.51 -14.68 5.16
C ALA A 278 6.74 -15.68 6.04
N GLY A 279 7.28 -16.89 6.25
CA GLY A 279 6.71 -17.89 7.14
C GLY A 279 6.61 -17.44 8.60
N GLN A 280 7.37 -16.44 9.04
CA GLN A 280 7.28 -15.83 10.37
C GLN A 280 6.38 -14.60 10.38
N ILE A 281 6.52 -13.72 9.39
CA ILE A 281 5.77 -12.46 9.30
C ILE A 281 4.26 -12.72 9.22
N TYR A 282 3.83 -13.68 8.39
CA TYR A 282 2.40 -13.87 8.06
C TYR A 282 1.68 -14.91 8.94
N ARG A 283 2.30 -15.43 9.99
CA ARG A 283 1.63 -16.33 10.96
C ARG A 283 0.58 -15.59 11.78
N PRO A 284 -0.49 -16.32 12.18
CA PRO A 284 -0.86 -17.72 11.94
C PRO A 284 -1.42 -17.96 10.54
N VAL A 285 -1.64 -19.24 10.19
CA VAL A 285 -2.37 -19.61 8.96
C VAL A 285 -3.85 -19.30 9.17
N ARG A 286 -4.45 -18.65 8.16
CA ARG A 286 -5.88 -18.31 8.11
C ARG A 286 -6.36 -18.51 6.69
N GLU A 287 -7.36 -19.31 6.53
CA GLU A 287 -7.94 -19.66 5.24
C GLU A 287 -9.18 -18.82 4.95
N ARG A 288 -9.39 -18.51 3.69
CA ARG A 288 -10.63 -17.92 3.20
C ARG A 288 -11.64 -19.03 2.90
N ASP A 289 -12.91 -18.76 3.18
CA ASP A 289 -13.99 -19.68 2.87
C ASP A 289 -14.06 -20.01 1.37
N VAL A 290 -14.22 -21.30 1.04
CA VAL A 290 -14.17 -21.78 -0.35
C VAL A 290 -15.35 -21.28 -1.18
N ASP A 291 -16.52 -21.12 -0.60
CA ASP A 291 -17.71 -20.66 -1.33
C ASP A 291 -17.62 -19.15 -1.61
N ARG A 292 -17.00 -18.39 -0.70
CA ARG A 292 -16.65 -16.99 -0.96
C ARG A 292 -15.65 -16.87 -2.11
N LEU A 293 -14.63 -17.71 -2.14
CA LEU A 293 -13.64 -17.71 -3.24
C LEU A 293 -14.28 -18.04 -4.59
N LYS A 294 -15.24 -18.98 -4.64
CA LYS A 294 -16.02 -19.26 -5.83
C LYS A 294 -16.83 -18.06 -6.31
N GLN A 295 -17.47 -17.34 -5.38
CA GLN A 295 -18.21 -16.12 -5.68
C GLN A 295 -17.28 -15.02 -6.23
N TYR A 296 -16.13 -14.79 -5.58
CA TYR A 296 -15.13 -13.82 -6.04
C TYR A 296 -14.62 -14.17 -7.43
N ALA A 297 -14.31 -15.45 -7.72
CA ALA A 297 -13.85 -15.87 -9.04
C ALA A 297 -14.82 -15.44 -10.14
N VAL A 298 -16.10 -15.79 -10.01
CA VAL A 298 -17.13 -15.44 -11.00
C VAL A 298 -17.33 -13.93 -11.13
N THR A 299 -17.38 -13.24 -9.99
CA THR A 299 -17.61 -11.79 -9.96
C THR A 299 -16.46 -11.02 -10.59
N MET A 300 -15.22 -11.41 -10.26
CA MET A 300 -14.02 -10.75 -10.76
C MET A 300 -13.81 -11.00 -12.26
N LEU A 301 -13.98 -12.24 -12.74
CA LEU A 301 -13.93 -12.54 -14.19
C LEU A 301 -14.93 -11.66 -14.95
N LYS A 302 -16.17 -11.60 -14.48
CA LYS A 302 -17.21 -10.77 -15.11
C LYS A 302 -16.89 -9.27 -15.11
N ASN A 303 -16.28 -8.78 -14.03
CA ASN A 303 -15.99 -7.35 -13.86
C ASN A 303 -14.70 -6.90 -14.55
N THR A 304 -13.82 -7.83 -14.93
CA THR A 304 -12.50 -7.52 -15.52
C THR A 304 -12.35 -7.98 -16.96
N GLY A 305 -13.07 -9.02 -17.35
CA GLY A 305 -12.88 -9.67 -18.67
C GLY A 305 -11.60 -10.50 -18.76
N HIS A 306 -10.92 -10.77 -17.63
CA HIS A 306 -9.78 -11.69 -17.63
C HIS A 306 -10.23 -13.14 -17.89
N GLU A 307 -9.38 -13.91 -18.54
CA GLU A 307 -9.63 -15.32 -18.86
C GLU A 307 -8.82 -16.29 -17.96
N GLU A 308 -7.92 -15.75 -17.14
CA GLU A 308 -7.05 -16.52 -16.27
C GLU A 308 -7.29 -16.22 -14.79
N ILE A 309 -7.17 -17.24 -13.94
CA ILE A 309 -7.21 -17.12 -12.48
C ILE A 309 -5.94 -17.71 -11.87
N SER A 310 -5.37 -17.01 -10.90
CA SER A 310 -4.28 -17.50 -10.05
C SER A 310 -4.75 -17.61 -8.60
N LEU A 311 -4.33 -18.68 -7.92
CA LEU A 311 -4.49 -18.84 -6.48
C LEU A 311 -3.24 -18.28 -5.78
N SER A 312 -3.43 -17.34 -4.88
CA SER A 312 -2.35 -16.67 -4.15
C SER A 312 -2.30 -17.13 -2.70
N SER A 313 -1.13 -17.66 -2.31
CA SER A 313 -0.78 -17.96 -0.91
C SER A 313 0.71 -18.25 -0.81
N LEU A 314 1.23 -18.40 0.41
CA LEU A 314 2.61 -18.88 0.65
C LEU A 314 2.77 -20.40 0.43
N SER A 315 1.68 -21.16 0.47
CA SER A 315 1.70 -22.63 0.28
C SER A 315 0.34 -23.14 -0.16
N SER A 316 0.01 -22.96 -1.45
CA SER A 316 -1.34 -23.23 -1.97
C SER A 316 -1.78 -24.68 -1.84
N SER A 317 -0.84 -25.64 -1.86
CA SER A 317 -1.14 -27.07 -1.63
C SER A 317 -1.62 -27.39 -0.22
N ASP A 318 -1.42 -26.48 0.75
CA ASP A 318 -1.85 -26.68 2.13
C ASP A 318 -3.25 -26.11 2.41
N TYR A 319 -3.89 -25.48 1.42
CA TYR A 319 -5.25 -24.96 1.57
C TYR A 319 -6.26 -26.12 1.61
N THR A 320 -7.11 -26.16 2.67
CA THR A 320 -8.03 -27.28 2.91
C THR A 320 -9.12 -27.41 1.85
N GLY A 321 -9.56 -26.29 1.24
CA GLY A 321 -10.59 -26.24 0.20
C GLY A 321 -10.05 -26.40 -1.24
N LEU A 322 -8.78 -26.73 -1.44
CA LEU A 322 -8.12 -26.67 -2.75
C LEU A 322 -8.82 -27.49 -3.84
N GLU A 323 -9.13 -28.75 -3.56
CA GLU A 323 -9.76 -29.65 -4.55
C GLU A 323 -11.15 -29.15 -4.98
N SER A 324 -11.97 -28.74 -4.01
CA SER A 324 -13.31 -28.18 -4.27
C SER A 324 -13.23 -26.89 -5.10
N LEU A 325 -12.26 -26.02 -4.78
CA LEU A 325 -12.08 -24.77 -5.50
C LEU A 325 -11.60 -25.02 -6.93
N VAL A 326 -10.57 -25.85 -7.11
CA VAL A 326 -9.99 -26.14 -8.44
C VAL A 326 -11.01 -26.78 -9.37
N ASN A 327 -11.77 -27.78 -8.89
CA ASN A 327 -12.83 -28.43 -9.69
C ASN A 327 -13.88 -27.40 -10.14
N PHE A 328 -14.32 -26.51 -9.25
CA PHE A 328 -15.23 -25.43 -9.62
C PHE A 328 -14.64 -24.47 -10.67
N LEU A 329 -13.39 -24.06 -10.50
CA LEU A 329 -12.73 -23.13 -11.45
C LEU A 329 -12.54 -23.75 -12.84
N ILE A 330 -12.23 -25.04 -12.92
CA ILE A 330 -12.14 -25.77 -14.20
C ILE A 330 -13.51 -25.75 -14.90
N ASP A 331 -14.60 -25.98 -14.17
CA ASP A 331 -15.96 -25.98 -14.72
C ASP A 331 -16.38 -24.58 -15.21
N VAL A 332 -16.03 -23.52 -14.47
CA VAL A 332 -16.34 -22.13 -14.84
C VAL A 332 -15.54 -21.71 -16.07
N CYS A 333 -14.22 -21.89 -16.07
CA CYS A 333 -13.36 -21.52 -17.20
C CYS A 333 -13.57 -22.41 -18.43
N GLY A 334 -14.05 -23.65 -18.25
CA GLY A 334 -14.33 -24.56 -19.36
C GLY A 334 -15.64 -24.29 -20.10
N LYS A 335 -16.59 -23.59 -19.48
CA LYS A 335 -17.89 -23.24 -20.07
C LYS A 335 -17.89 -21.95 -20.90
N GLU A 336 -16.86 -21.13 -20.76
CA GLU A 336 -16.71 -19.85 -21.48
C GLU A 336 -15.81 -19.98 -22.73
N LYS A 337 -15.42 -21.18 -23.10
CA LYS A 337 -14.78 -21.52 -24.38
C LYS A 337 -15.82 -22.12 -25.33
#